data_42b50e72a0f1aecf6067f492279d5e6a
#
_entry.id   42b50e72a0f1aecf6067f492279d5e6a
#
_cell.length_a   1.000
_cell.length_b   1.000
_cell.length_c   1.000
_cell.angle_alpha   90.00
_cell.angle_beta   90.00
_cell.angle_gamma   90.00
#
_symmetry.space_group_name_H-M   'P 1'
#
loop_
_entity.id
_entity.type
_entity.pdbx_description
1 polymer ?
#
loop_
_entity_poly.entity_id
_entity_poly.type
_entity_poly.pdbx_seq_one_letter_code
_entity_poly.pdbx_strand_id
1 'polypeptide(L)'
;MNSFEHLAAERTLVNQLTGMMKVQSSAELPEKINQTLAKLKSAEKELEKLRREKLQAEAGKLLENAQTIGSVRVLTHHAGELDANGVRSLALDLRSRFGSEAAVVAVTGVANGRPVILVATNEGAREAGIKAGALVRLAASVLGGGGGGKDDVAQGGGQDASKVSEALDAIRNAIAQA
;
A
#
# COMPACT_ATOMS: atom_id res chain seq x y z
N MET A 1 38.75 29.48 18.74
CA MET A 1 38.64 28.89 17.40
C MET A 1 39.02 29.99 16.42
N ASN A 2 40.20 29.86 15.75
CA ASN A 2 40.78 30.94 14.95
C ASN A 2 40.01 31.07 13.63
N SER A 3 39.80 32.32 13.18
CA SER A 3 39.08 32.65 11.93
C SER A 3 39.66 31.91 10.69
N PHE A 4 40.96 31.61 10.71
CA PHE A 4 41.65 30.86 9.66
C PHE A 4 41.29 29.37 9.63
N GLU A 5 41.07 28.75 10.79
CA GLU A 5 40.66 27.33 10.86
C GLU A 5 39.23 27.15 10.35
N HIS A 6 38.36 28.13 10.59
CA HIS A 6 36.98 28.11 10.11
C HIS A 6 36.91 28.21 8.58
N LEU A 7 37.66 29.16 8.00
CA LEU A 7 37.76 29.32 6.55
C LEU A 7 38.38 28.10 5.85
N ALA A 8 39.35 27.44 6.47
CA ALA A 8 39.95 26.22 5.93
C ALA A 8 38.96 25.04 5.93
N ALA A 9 38.16 24.91 6.99
CA ALA A 9 37.13 23.88 7.09
C ALA A 9 36.00 24.07 6.05
N GLU A 10 35.54 25.31 5.87
CA GLU A 10 34.53 25.65 4.85
C GLU A 10 35.04 25.33 3.44
N ARG A 11 36.29 25.67 3.14
CA ARG A 11 36.90 25.40 1.84
C ARG A 11 37.02 23.91 1.55
N THR A 12 37.35 23.13 2.59
CA THR A 12 37.43 21.66 2.48
C THR A 12 36.03 21.08 2.22
N LEU A 13 35.00 21.55 2.92
CA LEU A 13 33.61 21.11 2.72
C LEU A 13 33.12 21.44 1.30
N VAL A 14 33.36 22.64 0.82
CA VAL A 14 33.01 23.05 -0.55
C VAL A 14 33.71 22.19 -1.58
N ASN A 15 35.01 21.87 -1.40
CA ASN A 15 35.71 20.97 -2.31
C ASN A 15 35.18 19.55 -2.29
N GLN A 16 34.76 19.03 -1.14
CA GLN A 16 34.08 17.72 -1.04
C GLN A 16 32.75 17.74 -1.81
N LEU A 17 31.94 18.77 -1.62
CA LEU A 17 30.65 18.90 -2.33
C LEU A 17 30.86 19.02 -3.85
N THR A 18 31.86 19.76 -4.31
CA THR A 18 32.20 19.86 -5.74
C THR A 18 32.56 18.48 -6.32
N GLY A 19 33.36 17.71 -5.57
CA GLY A 19 33.73 16.35 -5.96
C GLY A 19 32.54 15.42 -6.02
N MET A 20 31.66 15.42 -5.00
CA MET A 20 30.45 14.59 -4.94
C MET A 20 29.48 14.91 -6.08
N MET A 21 29.29 16.19 -6.39
CA MET A 21 28.39 16.67 -7.44
C MET A 21 29.02 16.64 -8.84
N LYS A 22 30.31 16.28 -8.94
CA LYS A 22 31.09 16.21 -10.19
C LYS A 22 31.00 17.49 -11.00
N VAL A 23 31.14 18.64 -10.34
CA VAL A 23 31.24 19.97 -10.96
C VAL A 23 32.66 20.49 -10.91
N GLN A 24 33.01 21.40 -11.82
CA GLN A 24 34.38 21.91 -11.93
C GLN A 24 34.64 23.11 -11.00
N SER A 25 33.57 23.83 -10.63
CA SER A 25 33.68 24.97 -9.74
C SER A 25 32.59 25.00 -8.68
N SER A 26 32.86 25.63 -7.54
CA SER A 26 31.87 25.81 -6.47
C SER A 26 30.71 26.70 -6.89
N ALA A 27 30.88 27.56 -7.87
CA ALA A 27 29.82 28.40 -8.42
C ALA A 27 28.69 27.59 -9.12
N GLU A 28 29.03 26.41 -9.63
CA GLU A 28 28.09 25.51 -10.31
C GLU A 28 27.26 24.63 -9.33
N LEU A 29 27.66 24.55 -8.06
CA LEU A 29 27.03 23.68 -7.06
C LEU A 29 25.53 23.96 -6.88
N PRO A 30 25.05 25.22 -6.71
CA PRO A 30 23.64 25.49 -6.49
C PRO A 30 22.79 25.04 -7.67
N GLU A 31 23.23 25.30 -8.89
CA GLU A 31 22.51 24.91 -10.08
C GLU A 31 22.47 23.38 -10.24
N LYS A 32 23.61 22.71 -10.01
CA LYS A 32 23.71 21.26 -10.08
C LYS A 32 22.84 20.55 -9.05
N ILE A 33 22.79 21.08 -7.82
CA ILE A 33 21.92 20.58 -6.76
C ILE A 33 20.46 20.72 -7.16
N ASN A 34 20.06 21.91 -7.63
CA ASN A 34 18.69 22.15 -8.09
C ASN A 34 18.28 21.22 -9.23
N GLN A 35 19.16 21.00 -10.22
CA GLN A 35 18.93 20.07 -11.33
C GLN A 35 18.79 18.64 -10.82
N THR A 36 19.61 18.23 -9.85
CA THR A 36 19.55 16.88 -9.27
C THR A 36 18.26 16.66 -8.48
N LEU A 37 17.86 17.63 -7.67
CA LEU A 37 16.59 17.60 -6.95
C LEU A 37 15.39 17.59 -7.90
N ALA A 38 15.43 18.38 -8.97
CA ALA A 38 14.38 18.37 -9.98
C ALA A 38 14.28 17.01 -10.70
N LYS A 39 15.42 16.40 -11.05
CA LYS A 39 15.46 15.05 -11.63
C LYS A 39 14.94 13.99 -10.67
N LEU A 40 15.31 14.05 -9.39
CA LEU A 40 14.81 13.14 -8.36
C LEU A 40 13.28 13.23 -8.26
N LYS A 41 12.76 14.44 -8.11
CA LYS A 41 11.31 14.69 -8.04
C LYS A 41 10.55 14.21 -9.28
N SER A 42 11.16 14.37 -10.47
CA SER A 42 10.57 13.87 -11.72
C SER A 42 10.57 12.33 -11.75
N ALA A 43 11.67 11.70 -11.36
CA ALA A 43 11.78 10.25 -11.31
C ALA A 43 10.82 9.62 -10.29
N GLU A 44 10.65 10.24 -9.13
CA GLU A 44 9.68 9.82 -8.12
C GLU A 44 8.25 9.87 -8.64
N LYS A 45 7.87 10.97 -9.34
CA LYS A 45 6.56 11.10 -9.97
C LYS A 45 6.32 10.06 -11.05
N GLU A 46 7.32 9.80 -11.87
CA GLU A 46 7.23 8.81 -12.94
C GLU A 46 7.10 7.39 -12.37
N LEU A 47 7.85 7.08 -11.32
CA LEU A 47 7.75 5.80 -10.61
C LEU A 47 6.35 5.62 -10.00
N GLU A 48 5.80 6.65 -9.37
CA GLU A 48 4.46 6.62 -8.81
C GLU A 48 3.40 6.41 -9.90
N LYS A 49 3.55 7.09 -11.05
CA LYS A 49 2.67 6.92 -12.21
C LYS A 49 2.72 5.49 -12.75
N LEU A 50 3.91 4.94 -12.98
CA LEU A 50 4.10 3.57 -13.47
C LEU A 50 3.55 2.53 -12.48
N ARG A 51 3.74 2.73 -11.17
CA ARG A 51 3.14 1.87 -10.15
C ARG A 51 1.61 1.90 -10.21
N ARG A 52 1.03 3.08 -10.39
CA ARG A 52 -0.43 3.23 -10.51
C ARG A 52 -0.96 2.54 -11.78
N GLU A 53 -0.30 2.74 -12.91
CA GLU A 53 -0.67 2.10 -14.18
C GLU A 53 -0.58 0.57 -14.09
N LYS A 54 0.48 0.06 -13.46
CA LYS A 54 0.62 -1.39 -13.20
C LYS A 54 -0.51 -1.92 -12.33
N LEU A 55 -0.83 -1.25 -11.22
CA LEU A 55 -1.94 -1.62 -10.34
C LEU A 55 -3.28 -1.60 -11.07
N GLN A 56 -3.52 -0.60 -11.94
CA GLN A 56 -4.75 -0.52 -12.72
C GLN A 56 -4.86 -1.64 -13.76
N ALA A 57 -3.77 -2.00 -14.41
CA ALA A 57 -3.74 -3.12 -15.37
C ALA A 57 -3.95 -4.47 -14.67
N GLU A 58 -3.37 -4.66 -13.49
CA GLU A 58 -3.52 -5.86 -12.68
C GLU A 58 -4.94 -5.96 -12.07
N ALA A 59 -5.53 -4.83 -11.67
CA ALA A 59 -6.86 -4.80 -11.06
C ALA A 59 -7.95 -5.40 -11.98
N GLY A 60 -7.86 -5.19 -13.30
CA GLY A 60 -8.78 -5.82 -14.25
C GLY A 60 -8.72 -7.34 -14.20
N LYS A 61 -7.51 -7.91 -14.18
CA LYS A 61 -7.30 -9.35 -14.06
C LYS A 61 -7.72 -9.90 -12.69
N LEU A 62 -7.54 -9.10 -11.63
CA LEU A 62 -7.93 -9.52 -10.28
C LEU A 62 -9.45 -9.66 -10.14
N LEU A 63 -10.22 -8.80 -10.82
CA LEU A 63 -11.68 -8.91 -10.82
C LEU A 63 -12.20 -10.22 -11.41
N GLU A 64 -11.49 -10.78 -12.38
CA GLU A 64 -11.84 -12.10 -12.97
C GLU A 64 -11.71 -13.23 -11.94
N ASN A 65 -10.87 -13.07 -10.91
CA ASN A 65 -10.69 -14.04 -9.84
C ASN A 65 -11.76 -13.92 -8.72
N ALA A 66 -12.69 -12.95 -8.84
CA ALA A 66 -13.76 -12.81 -7.87
C ALA A 66 -14.73 -14.00 -7.95
N GLN A 67 -14.95 -14.64 -6.81
CA GLN A 67 -15.87 -15.75 -6.66
C GLN A 67 -17.26 -15.25 -6.25
N THR A 68 -18.32 -15.90 -6.71
CA THR A 68 -19.67 -15.64 -6.21
C THR A 68 -19.93 -16.58 -5.04
N ILE A 69 -20.20 -16.03 -3.88
CA ILE A 69 -20.56 -16.77 -2.67
C ILE A 69 -21.95 -16.28 -2.23
N GLY A 70 -22.94 -17.15 -2.34
CA GLY A 70 -24.34 -16.73 -2.17
C GLY A 70 -24.76 -15.70 -3.21
N SER A 71 -25.18 -14.53 -2.75
CA SER A 71 -25.56 -13.38 -3.60
C SER A 71 -24.45 -12.32 -3.74
N VAL A 72 -23.25 -12.58 -3.23
CA VAL A 72 -22.18 -11.58 -3.12
C VAL A 72 -20.94 -12.00 -3.90
N ARG A 73 -20.33 -11.07 -4.62
CA ARG A 73 -19.03 -11.24 -5.26
C ARG A 73 -17.94 -11.04 -4.21
N VAL A 74 -17.06 -12.01 -4.06
CA VAL A 74 -15.97 -11.98 -3.07
C VAL A 74 -14.64 -12.06 -3.79
N LEU A 75 -13.85 -11.01 -3.66
CA LEU A 75 -12.49 -10.94 -4.16
C LEU A 75 -11.53 -10.96 -2.98
N THR A 76 -10.69 -11.99 -2.92
CA THR A 76 -9.58 -12.06 -1.97
C THR A 76 -8.26 -12.00 -2.72
N HIS A 77 -7.33 -11.16 -2.27
CA HIS A 77 -6.04 -10.98 -2.94
C HIS A 77 -4.90 -10.76 -1.93
N HIS A 78 -3.77 -11.43 -2.17
CA HIS A 78 -2.52 -11.17 -1.47
C HIS A 78 -1.59 -10.36 -2.37
N ALA A 79 -1.32 -9.10 -2.00
CA ALA A 79 -0.56 -8.15 -2.81
C ALA A 79 0.97 -8.20 -2.57
N GLY A 80 1.46 -9.21 -1.83
CA GLY A 80 2.89 -9.33 -1.51
C GLY A 80 3.40 -8.21 -0.59
N GLU A 81 4.56 -7.66 -0.92
CA GLU A 81 5.15 -6.54 -0.17
C GLU A 81 4.42 -5.22 -0.46
N LEU A 82 3.36 -4.96 0.28
CA LEU A 82 2.56 -3.75 0.18
C LEU A 82 2.21 -3.26 1.59
N ASP A 83 2.40 -1.96 1.82
CA ASP A 83 2.08 -1.33 3.10
C ASP A 83 0.56 -1.09 3.29
N ALA A 84 0.17 -0.65 4.46
CA ALA A 84 -1.23 -0.40 4.81
C ALA A 84 -1.93 0.60 3.86
N ASN A 85 -1.21 1.62 3.40
CA ASN A 85 -1.76 2.63 2.48
C ASN A 85 -1.97 2.04 1.08
N GLY A 86 -1.01 1.25 0.59
CA GLY A 86 -1.10 0.54 -0.68
C GLY A 86 -2.23 -0.49 -0.68
N VAL A 87 -2.34 -1.29 0.38
CA VAL A 87 -3.44 -2.27 0.58
C VAL A 87 -4.79 -1.55 0.58
N ARG A 88 -4.89 -0.41 1.27
CA ARG A 88 -6.12 0.39 1.31
C ARG A 88 -6.49 0.94 -0.07
N SER A 89 -5.54 1.52 -0.78
CA SER A 89 -5.78 2.08 -2.11
C SER A 89 -6.23 1.01 -3.09
N LEU A 90 -5.58 -0.15 -3.09
CA LEU A 90 -5.92 -1.27 -3.95
C LEU A 90 -7.31 -1.84 -3.64
N ALA A 91 -7.64 -2.06 -2.37
CA ALA A 91 -8.93 -2.61 -1.99
C ALA A 91 -10.10 -1.67 -2.34
N LEU A 92 -9.92 -0.36 -2.17
CA LEU A 92 -10.94 0.63 -2.51
C LEU A 92 -11.13 0.78 -4.02
N ASP A 93 -10.05 0.73 -4.80
CA ASP A 93 -10.10 0.73 -6.26
C ASP A 93 -10.84 -0.51 -6.77
N LEU A 94 -10.46 -1.70 -6.30
CA LEU A 94 -11.11 -2.96 -6.65
C LEU A 94 -12.60 -2.96 -6.28
N ARG A 95 -12.97 -2.49 -5.09
CA ARG A 95 -14.37 -2.37 -4.67
C ARG A 95 -15.16 -1.47 -5.61
N SER A 96 -14.60 -0.33 -6.01
CA SER A 96 -15.29 0.63 -6.89
C SER A 96 -15.63 0.06 -8.25
N ARG A 97 -14.87 -0.93 -8.72
CA ARG A 97 -15.05 -1.56 -10.04
C ARG A 97 -16.19 -2.57 -10.09
N PHE A 98 -16.69 -3.04 -8.94
CA PHE A 98 -17.88 -3.90 -8.89
C PHE A 98 -19.20 -3.12 -9.11
N GLY A 99 -19.16 -1.78 -9.10
CA GLY A 99 -20.34 -0.95 -9.32
C GLY A 99 -21.46 -1.24 -8.32
N SER A 100 -22.62 -1.61 -8.82
CA SER A 100 -23.82 -1.93 -8.02
C SER A 100 -23.93 -3.41 -7.59
N GLU A 101 -23.07 -4.30 -8.12
CA GLU A 101 -23.06 -5.71 -7.69
C GLU A 101 -22.62 -5.79 -6.23
N ALA A 102 -23.35 -6.54 -5.40
CA ALA A 102 -22.96 -6.78 -4.02
C ALA A 102 -21.55 -7.39 -3.95
N ALA A 103 -20.61 -6.70 -3.34
CA ALA A 103 -19.23 -7.12 -3.38
C ALA A 103 -18.46 -6.88 -2.07
N VAL A 104 -17.60 -7.86 -1.77
CA VAL A 104 -16.60 -7.81 -0.70
C VAL A 104 -15.22 -7.96 -1.30
N VAL A 105 -14.33 -7.05 -0.96
CA VAL A 105 -12.93 -7.08 -1.36
C VAL A 105 -12.06 -7.18 -0.12
N ALA A 106 -11.27 -8.24 -0.03
CA ALA A 106 -10.29 -8.45 1.02
C ALA A 106 -8.88 -8.49 0.43
N VAL A 107 -8.06 -7.52 0.79
CA VAL A 107 -6.67 -7.42 0.32
C VAL A 107 -5.73 -7.52 1.51
N THR A 108 -4.68 -8.32 1.35
CA THR A 108 -3.60 -8.44 2.31
C THR A 108 -2.28 -7.97 1.70
N GLY A 109 -1.42 -7.43 2.54
CA GLY A 109 -0.03 -7.11 2.21
C GLY A 109 0.89 -7.46 3.37
N VAL A 110 2.18 -7.39 3.14
CA VAL A 110 3.20 -7.54 4.18
C VAL A 110 4.09 -6.31 4.18
N ALA A 111 4.21 -5.66 5.32
CA ALA A 111 5.11 -4.52 5.51
C ALA A 111 6.04 -4.80 6.68
N ASN A 112 7.36 -4.75 6.45
CA ASN A 112 8.37 -5.04 7.47
C ASN A 112 8.16 -6.40 8.18
N GLY A 113 7.79 -7.42 7.42
CA GLY A 113 7.52 -8.78 7.94
C GLY A 113 6.19 -8.93 8.67
N ARG A 114 5.37 -7.88 8.78
CA ARG A 114 4.07 -7.92 9.45
C ARG A 114 2.94 -7.89 8.44
N PRO A 115 1.97 -8.82 8.53
CA PRO A 115 0.82 -8.82 7.64
C PRO A 115 -0.16 -7.71 8.00
N VAL A 116 -0.70 -7.09 6.96
CA VAL A 116 -1.80 -6.11 7.02
C VAL A 116 -2.95 -6.67 6.21
N ILE A 117 -4.16 -6.46 6.68
CA ILE A 117 -5.38 -6.84 5.97
C ILE A 117 -6.36 -5.68 5.94
N LEU A 118 -7.02 -5.50 4.82
CA LEU A 118 -8.13 -4.58 4.68
C LEU A 118 -9.28 -5.27 3.99
N VAL A 119 -10.48 -5.08 4.54
CA VAL A 119 -11.73 -5.52 3.93
C VAL A 119 -12.58 -4.29 3.61
N ALA A 120 -13.10 -4.25 2.39
CA ALA A 120 -14.02 -3.23 1.92
C ALA A 120 -15.29 -3.89 1.38
N THR A 121 -16.45 -3.44 1.86
CA THR A 121 -17.78 -3.88 1.39
C THR A 121 -18.48 -2.71 0.70
N ASN A 122 -19.24 -2.98 -0.34
CA ASN A 122 -20.14 -1.98 -0.92
C ASN A 122 -21.53 -2.06 -0.27
N GLU A 123 -22.46 -1.22 -0.73
CA GLU A 123 -23.79 -1.11 -0.17
C GLU A 123 -24.56 -2.45 -0.25
N GLY A 124 -24.56 -3.09 -1.42
CA GLY A 124 -25.25 -4.36 -1.61
C GLY A 124 -24.74 -5.49 -0.71
N ALA A 125 -23.42 -5.53 -0.44
CA ALA A 125 -22.89 -6.53 0.50
C ALA A 125 -23.32 -6.24 1.95
N ARG A 126 -23.42 -4.97 2.34
CA ARG A 126 -23.91 -4.58 3.67
C ARG A 126 -25.40 -4.86 3.85
N GLU A 127 -26.20 -4.66 2.81
CA GLU A 127 -27.63 -5.04 2.79
C GLU A 127 -27.83 -6.56 2.92
N ALA A 128 -26.88 -7.35 2.40
CA ALA A 128 -26.80 -8.78 2.61
C ALA A 128 -26.28 -9.18 4.01
N GLY A 129 -26.09 -8.20 4.93
CA GLY A 129 -25.65 -8.44 6.30
C GLY A 129 -24.14 -8.57 6.49
N ILE A 130 -23.33 -8.41 5.43
CA ILE A 130 -21.88 -8.61 5.48
C ILE A 130 -21.18 -7.30 5.88
N LYS A 131 -20.46 -7.35 7.00
CA LYS A 131 -19.80 -6.18 7.59
C LYS A 131 -18.28 -6.33 7.57
N ALA A 132 -17.58 -5.35 7.00
CA ALA A 132 -16.13 -5.35 6.91
C ALA A 132 -15.44 -5.47 8.28
N GLY A 133 -15.98 -4.80 9.31
CA GLY A 133 -15.41 -4.84 10.65
C GLY A 133 -15.44 -6.22 11.30
N ALA A 134 -16.48 -7.03 11.02
CA ALA A 134 -16.57 -8.40 11.52
C ALA A 134 -15.55 -9.31 10.83
N LEU A 135 -15.46 -9.20 9.50
CA LEU A 135 -14.53 -10.00 8.68
C LEU A 135 -13.07 -9.69 9.02
N VAL A 136 -12.73 -8.42 9.23
CA VAL A 136 -11.37 -8.02 9.61
C VAL A 136 -11.00 -8.56 10.98
N ARG A 137 -11.89 -8.51 11.98
CA ARG A 137 -11.60 -9.08 13.31
C ARG A 137 -11.30 -10.55 13.24
N LEU A 138 -12.08 -11.30 12.45
CA LEU A 138 -11.86 -12.72 12.24
C LEU A 138 -10.50 -12.99 11.60
N ALA A 139 -10.21 -12.33 10.49
CA ALA A 139 -8.96 -12.52 9.75
C ALA A 139 -7.71 -12.05 10.54
N ALA A 140 -7.80 -10.93 11.24
CA ALA A 140 -6.70 -10.42 12.07
C ALA A 140 -6.40 -11.34 13.26
N SER A 141 -7.41 -12.00 13.82
CA SER A 141 -7.22 -13.05 14.85
C SER A 141 -6.41 -14.22 14.31
N VAL A 142 -6.67 -14.68 13.08
CA VAL A 142 -5.87 -15.73 12.41
C VAL A 142 -4.42 -15.28 12.22
N LEU A 143 -4.19 -14.00 11.87
CA LEU A 143 -2.87 -13.43 11.70
C LEU A 143 -2.11 -13.19 13.02
N GLY A 144 -2.72 -13.52 14.17
CA GLY A 144 -2.12 -13.30 15.49
C GLY A 144 -2.09 -11.83 15.90
N GLY A 145 -3.11 -11.08 15.54
CA GLY A 145 -3.21 -9.65 15.84
C GLY A 145 -4.65 -9.18 16.05
N GLY A 146 -4.91 -7.95 15.68
CA GLY A 146 -6.20 -7.31 15.85
C GLY A 146 -6.56 -6.36 14.73
N GLY A 147 -7.82 -6.01 14.68
CA GLY A 147 -8.33 -5.09 13.68
C GLY A 147 -9.74 -4.64 13.98
N GLY A 148 -10.19 -3.69 13.18
CA GLY A 148 -11.53 -3.14 13.27
C GLY A 148 -11.74 -2.02 12.27
N GLY A 149 -12.90 -1.43 12.33
CA GLY A 149 -13.29 -0.34 11.44
C GLY A 149 -14.80 -0.28 11.33
N LYS A 150 -15.24 0.41 10.29
CA LYS A 150 -16.66 0.55 9.99
C LYS A 150 -17.17 -0.65 9.20
N ASP A 151 -18.48 -0.68 8.95
CA ASP A 151 -19.12 -1.76 8.21
C ASP A 151 -18.74 -1.74 6.71
N ASP A 152 -18.35 -0.58 6.20
CA ASP A 152 -17.94 -0.38 4.80
C ASP A 152 -16.46 -0.62 4.54
N VAL A 153 -15.59 -0.24 5.49
CA VAL A 153 -14.14 -0.41 5.40
C VAL A 153 -13.56 -0.66 6.78
N ALA A 154 -12.81 -1.74 6.90
CA ALA A 154 -12.09 -2.08 8.12
C ALA A 154 -10.68 -2.55 7.80
N GLN A 155 -9.76 -2.37 8.73
CA GLN A 155 -8.35 -2.70 8.60
C GLN A 155 -7.86 -3.41 9.85
N GLY A 156 -6.95 -4.33 9.66
CA GLY A 156 -6.30 -5.06 10.73
C GLY A 156 -4.90 -5.48 10.34
N GLY A 157 -4.28 -6.22 11.21
CA GLY A 157 -2.98 -6.80 10.96
C GLY A 157 -2.62 -7.82 12.02
N GLY A 158 -1.45 -8.41 11.90
CA GLY A 158 -0.97 -9.43 12.81
C GLY A 158 0.54 -9.50 12.86
N GLN A 159 1.03 -10.61 13.36
CA GLN A 159 2.47 -10.86 13.49
C GLN A 159 2.92 -12.03 12.60
N ASP A 160 2.00 -12.84 12.12
CA ASP A 160 2.30 -14.06 11.37
C ASP A 160 1.90 -13.92 9.90
N ALA A 161 2.87 -13.57 9.06
CA ALA A 161 2.67 -13.44 7.62
C ALA A 161 2.45 -14.80 6.91
N SER A 162 2.83 -15.92 7.52
CA SER A 162 2.61 -17.25 6.93
C SER A 162 1.14 -17.66 6.89
N LYS A 163 0.31 -17.04 7.73
CA LYS A 163 -1.14 -17.30 7.85
C LYS A 163 -2.03 -16.44 6.96
N VAL A 164 -1.44 -15.66 6.05
CA VAL A 164 -2.21 -14.77 5.16
C VAL A 164 -3.25 -15.54 4.35
N SER A 165 -2.91 -16.69 3.77
CA SER A 165 -3.85 -17.52 3.02
C SER A 165 -4.99 -18.02 3.90
N GLU A 166 -4.68 -18.51 5.11
CA GLU A 166 -5.67 -18.97 6.07
C GLU A 166 -6.63 -17.85 6.50
N ALA A 167 -6.11 -16.64 6.69
CA ALA A 167 -6.94 -15.46 7.01
C ALA A 167 -7.90 -15.09 5.88
N LEU A 168 -7.47 -15.18 4.62
CA LEU A 168 -8.34 -14.96 3.46
C LEU A 168 -9.39 -16.06 3.30
N ASP A 169 -9.03 -17.32 3.57
CA ASP A 169 -9.97 -18.45 3.59
C ASP A 169 -11.01 -18.31 4.68
N ALA A 170 -10.61 -17.85 5.87
CA ALA A 170 -11.55 -17.58 6.96
C ALA A 170 -12.60 -16.55 6.58
N ILE A 171 -12.23 -15.50 5.82
CA ILE A 171 -13.19 -14.52 5.29
C ILE A 171 -14.18 -15.19 4.33
N ARG A 172 -13.68 -15.99 3.36
CA ARG A 172 -14.54 -16.67 2.40
C ARG A 172 -15.54 -17.60 3.10
N ASN A 173 -15.06 -18.36 4.07
CA ASN A 173 -15.91 -19.28 4.86
C ASN A 173 -16.95 -18.53 5.69
N ALA A 174 -16.58 -17.40 6.31
CA ALA A 174 -17.53 -16.60 7.07
C ALA A 174 -18.65 -16.01 6.19
N ILE A 175 -18.32 -15.60 4.96
CA ILE A 175 -19.32 -15.10 4.00
C ILE A 175 -20.23 -16.24 3.51
N ALA A 176 -19.68 -17.44 3.33
CA ALA A 176 -20.46 -18.61 2.90
C ALA A 176 -21.46 -19.10 3.96
N GLN A 177 -21.28 -18.72 5.22
CA GLN A 177 -22.14 -19.10 6.36
C GLN A 177 -23.12 -17.99 6.77
N ALA A 178 -23.03 -16.81 6.15
CA ALA A 178 -23.89 -15.66 6.43
C ALA A 178 -25.14 -15.67 5.55
#